data_22dee8cbeccc2219f328035e55e5fd80
#
_entry.id   22dee8cbeccc2219f328035e55e5fd80
#
_cell.length_a   1.000
_cell.length_b   1.000
_cell.length_c   1.000
_cell.angle_alpha   90.00
_cell.angle_beta   90.00
_cell.angle_gamma   90.00
#
_symmetry.space_group_name_H-M   'P 1'
#
loop_
_entity.id
_entity.type
_entity.pdbx_description
1 polymer ?
#
loop_
_entity_poly.entity_id
_entity_poly.type
_entity_poly.pdbx_seq_one_letter_code
_entity_poly.pdbx_strand_id
1 'polypeptide(L)'
;MNKILITIYVVSLNEEYDIFLPIGLKFDEIIDIIQDSLCELSNNNYQKKENVDLYTSTGLLINKNNIVKFSGLKNGMKLLLY
;
A
#
# COMPACT_ATOMS: atom_id res chain seq x y z
N MET A 1 -13.70 -2.53 13.26
CA MET A 1 -12.95 -3.22 12.19
C MET A 1 -11.49 -2.80 12.23
N ASN A 2 -10.59 -3.78 12.14
CA ASN A 2 -9.15 -3.53 12.27
C ASN A 2 -8.43 -3.44 10.94
N LYS A 3 -9.14 -3.57 9.84
CA LYS A 3 -8.58 -3.56 8.49
C LYS A 3 -9.42 -2.72 7.56
N ILE A 4 -8.78 -2.18 6.55
CA ILE A 4 -9.46 -1.50 5.44
C ILE A 4 -9.02 -2.13 4.12
N LEU A 5 -9.88 -2.09 3.14
CA LEU A 5 -9.59 -2.57 1.79
C LEU A 5 -9.10 -1.40 0.95
N ILE A 6 -7.90 -1.53 0.41
CA ILE A 6 -7.26 -0.50 -0.40
C ILE A 6 -6.86 -1.10 -1.74
N THR A 7 -7.02 -0.34 -2.80
CA THR A 7 -6.48 -0.69 -4.12
C THR A 7 -5.08 -0.12 -4.25
N ILE A 8 -4.11 -0.98 -4.53
CA ILE A 8 -2.73 -0.57 -4.77
C ILE A 8 -2.45 -0.63 -6.28
N TYR A 9 -2.13 0.52 -6.87
CA TYR A 9 -1.65 0.57 -8.23
C TYR A 9 -0.13 0.47 -8.23
N VAL A 10 0.38 -0.61 -8.81
CA VAL A 10 1.83 -0.86 -8.87
C VAL A 10 2.35 -0.27 -10.18
N VAL A 11 3.04 0.85 -10.08
CA VAL A 11 3.49 1.60 -11.26
C VAL A 11 4.40 0.76 -12.14
N SER A 12 5.32 0.01 -11.53
CA SER A 12 6.29 -0.79 -12.28
C SER A 12 5.66 -1.93 -13.09
N LEU A 13 4.49 -2.41 -12.67
CA LEU A 13 3.77 -3.49 -13.35
C LEU A 13 2.58 -2.99 -14.16
N ASN A 14 2.18 -1.74 -13.96
CA ASN A 14 0.96 -1.17 -14.53
C ASN A 14 -0.27 -2.02 -14.21
N GLU A 15 -0.39 -2.48 -12.96
CA GLU A 15 -1.48 -3.33 -12.50
C GLU A 15 -1.99 -2.88 -11.14
N GLU A 16 -3.26 -3.19 -10.87
CA GLU A 16 -3.90 -2.87 -9.59
C GLU A 16 -4.21 -4.15 -8.82
N TYR A 17 -4.07 -4.07 -7.49
CA TYR A 17 -4.39 -5.17 -6.60
C TYR A 17 -5.15 -4.63 -5.39
N ASP A 18 -6.19 -5.35 -4.96
CA ASP A 18 -6.92 -5.02 -3.76
C ASP A 18 -6.30 -5.76 -2.57
N ILE A 19 -5.95 -5.01 -1.55
CA ILE A 19 -5.24 -5.55 -0.39
C ILE A 19 -5.90 -5.02 0.89
N PHE A 20 -6.11 -5.91 1.86
CA PHE A 20 -6.54 -5.51 3.19
C PHE A 20 -5.34 -5.04 4.00
N LEU A 21 -5.45 -3.86 4.61
CA LEU A 21 -4.39 -3.28 5.43
C LEU A 21 -4.85 -3.14 6.88
N PRO A 22 -4.02 -3.58 7.85
CA PRO A 22 -4.29 -3.28 9.25
C PRO A 22 -4.20 -1.77 9.48
N ILE A 23 -5.09 -1.22 10.29
CA ILE A 23 -5.14 0.22 10.49
C ILE A 23 -4.34 0.71 11.68
N GLY A 24 -3.86 -0.20 12.53
CA GLY A 24 -3.12 0.14 13.74
C GLY A 24 -1.61 0.30 13.56
N LEU A 25 -1.10 0.08 12.35
CA LEU A 25 0.33 0.12 12.07
C LEU A 25 0.72 1.41 11.34
N LYS A 26 2.01 1.74 11.42
CA LYS A 26 2.59 2.82 10.62
C LYS A 26 2.72 2.39 9.16
N PHE A 27 2.70 3.36 8.25
CA PHE A 27 2.90 3.05 6.82
C PHE A 27 4.25 2.40 6.54
N ASP A 28 5.27 2.68 7.35
CA ASP A 28 6.55 2.01 7.26
C ASP A 28 6.40 0.49 7.33
N GLU A 29 5.62 0.00 8.29
CA GLU A 29 5.32 -1.42 8.45
C GLU A 29 4.35 -1.93 7.39
N ILE A 30 3.38 -1.09 7.01
CA ILE A 30 2.38 -1.41 5.99
C ILE A 30 3.03 -1.68 4.63
N ILE A 31 4.06 -0.93 4.27
CA ILE A 31 4.77 -1.11 3.00
C ILE A 31 5.31 -2.53 2.88
N ASP A 32 5.87 -3.09 3.96
CA ASP A 32 6.34 -4.47 3.94
C ASP A 32 5.19 -5.46 3.70
N ILE A 33 4.07 -5.25 4.37
CA ILE A 33 2.87 -6.09 4.19
C ILE A 33 2.36 -6.00 2.76
N ILE A 34 2.30 -4.79 2.21
CA ILE A 34 1.86 -4.58 0.82
C ILE A 34 2.77 -5.34 -0.14
N GLN A 35 4.08 -5.21 0.02
CA GLN A 35 5.03 -5.85 -0.88
C GLN A 35 4.94 -7.38 -0.79
N ASP A 36 4.81 -7.93 0.41
CA ASP A 36 4.65 -9.38 0.59
C ASP A 36 3.38 -9.87 -0.11
N SER A 37 2.28 -9.13 0.04
CA SER A 37 1.02 -9.47 -0.64
C SER A 37 1.15 -9.38 -2.17
N LEU A 38 1.86 -8.37 -2.66
CA LEU A 38 2.07 -8.21 -4.11
C LEU A 38 2.90 -9.34 -4.70
N CYS A 39 3.89 -9.83 -3.97
CA CYS A 39 4.67 -10.99 -4.41
C CYS A 39 3.77 -12.20 -4.62
N GLU A 40 2.84 -12.45 -3.70
CA GLU A 40 1.90 -13.57 -3.82
C GLU A 40 0.89 -13.35 -4.94
N LEU A 41 0.23 -12.18 -4.96
CA LEU A 41 -0.86 -11.91 -5.89
C LEU A 41 -0.40 -11.81 -7.34
N SER A 42 0.85 -11.44 -7.56
CA SER A 42 1.42 -11.30 -8.91
C SER A 42 2.15 -12.54 -9.39
N ASN A 43 2.10 -13.66 -8.66
CA ASN A 43 2.88 -14.87 -8.94
C ASN A 43 4.36 -14.56 -9.07
N ASN A 44 4.88 -13.75 -8.14
CA ASN A 44 6.28 -13.32 -8.08
C ASN A 44 6.73 -12.43 -9.24
N ASN A 45 5.80 -11.83 -9.99
CA ASN A 45 6.14 -10.80 -10.96
C ASN A 45 6.56 -9.50 -10.27
N TYR A 46 6.01 -9.24 -9.07
CA TYR A 46 6.49 -8.15 -8.24
C TYR A 46 7.63 -8.66 -7.38
N GLN A 47 8.73 -7.94 -7.38
CA GLN A 47 9.88 -8.25 -6.51
C GLN A 47 10.00 -7.18 -5.44
N LYS A 48 10.16 -7.63 -4.20
CA LYS A 48 10.27 -6.74 -3.05
C LYS A 48 11.49 -5.83 -3.19
N LYS A 49 11.31 -4.54 -2.90
CA LYS A 49 12.35 -3.52 -3.03
C LYS A 49 12.57 -2.81 -1.72
N GLU A 50 13.75 -2.21 -1.57
CA GLU A 50 14.01 -1.23 -0.53
C GLU A 50 13.58 0.16 -1.01
N ASN A 51 13.37 1.08 -0.09
CA ASN A 51 13.08 2.50 -0.39
C ASN A 51 11.86 2.70 -1.30
N VAL A 52 10.82 1.92 -1.04
CA VAL A 52 9.55 2.05 -1.75
C VAL A 52 8.74 3.18 -1.13
N ASP A 53 8.08 3.97 -1.96
CA ASP A 53 7.20 5.06 -1.54
C ASP A 53 5.76 4.80 -1.94
N LEU A 54 4.83 5.24 -1.08
CA LEU A 54 3.41 5.25 -1.37
C LEU A 54 2.94 6.67 -1.60
N TYR A 55 2.09 6.84 -2.60
CA TYR A 55 1.47 8.13 -2.91
C TYR A 55 -0.06 7.97 -2.91
N THR A 56 -0.76 9.05 -2.58
CA THR A 56 -2.21 9.09 -2.78
C THR A 56 -2.52 9.12 -4.26
N SER A 57 -3.78 8.86 -4.64
CA SER A 57 -4.20 8.91 -6.04
C SER A 57 -4.04 10.31 -6.65
N THR A 58 -3.95 11.35 -5.83
CA THR A 58 -3.70 12.72 -6.28
C THR A 58 -2.23 13.08 -6.35
N GLY A 59 -1.34 12.13 -6.04
CA GLY A 59 0.10 12.34 -6.18
C GLY A 59 0.82 12.85 -4.93
N LEU A 60 0.16 12.86 -3.78
CA LEU A 60 0.79 13.30 -2.53
C LEU A 60 1.55 12.15 -1.87
N LEU A 61 2.80 12.39 -1.50
CA LEU A 61 3.62 11.41 -0.80
C LEU A 61 3.06 11.12 0.59
N ILE A 62 2.93 9.85 0.93
CA ILE A 62 2.48 9.42 2.24
C ILE A 62 3.65 9.42 3.20
N ASN A 63 3.46 10.04 4.38
CA ASN A 63 4.46 10.03 5.44
C ASN A 63 4.49 8.65 6.11
N LYS A 64 5.64 7.97 6.03
CA LYS A 64 5.81 6.62 6.55
C LYS A 64 5.68 6.51 8.06
N ASN A 65 5.80 7.62 8.77
CA ASN A 65 5.65 7.64 10.24
C ASN A 65 4.20 7.75 10.69
N ASN A 66 3.27 8.04 9.78
CA ASN A 66 1.85 8.10 10.11
C ASN A 66 1.29 6.71 10.34
N ILE A 67 0.36 6.63 11.30
CA ILE A 67 -0.44 5.42 11.53
C ILE A 67 -1.64 5.47 10.60
N VAL A 68 -1.97 4.34 9.97
CA VAL A 68 -3.02 4.26 8.95
C VAL A 68 -4.34 4.85 9.43
N LYS A 69 -4.80 4.49 10.63
CA LYS A 69 -6.10 4.95 11.15
C LYS A 69 -6.19 6.46 11.38
N PHE A 70 -5.06 7.15 11.46
CA PHE A 70 -5.03 8.60 11.65
C PHE A 70 -4.69 9.37 10.38
N SER A 71 -4.54 8.68 9.26
CA SER A 71 -4.09 9.27 8.00
C SER A 71 -5.22 9.80 7.12
N GLY A 72 -6.47 9.49 7.47
CA GLY A 72 -7.60 9.81 6.62
C GLY A 72 -7.86 8.76 5.54
N LEU A 73 -7.05 7.71 5.48
CA LEU A 73 -7.24 6.63 4.50
C LEU A 73 -8.51 5.86 4.82
N LYS A 74 -9.32 5.62 3.80
CA LYS A 74 -10.63 4.97 3.95
C LYS A 74 -10.76 3.77 3.03
N ASN A 75 -11.69 2.89 3.39
CA ASN A 75 -12.05 1.74 2.58
C ASN A 75 -12.34 2.16 1.14
N GLY A 76 -11.76 1.46 0.20
CA GLY A 76 -11.98 1.70 -1.22
C GLY A 76 -11.09 2.75 -1.87
N MET A 77 -10.23 3.40 -1.11
CA MET A 77 -9.31 4.38 -1.68
C MET A 77 -8.17 3.68 -2.42
N LYS A 78 -7.55 4.42 -3.35
CA LYS A 78 -6.43 3.93 -4.14
C LYS A 78 -5.14 4.59 -3.70
N LEU A 79 -4.07 3.80 -3.62
CA LEU A 79 -2.71 4.29 -3.41
C LEU A 79 -1.82 3.87 -4.58
N LEU A 80 -0.79 4.67 -4.83
CA LEU A 80 0.20 4.39 -5.88
C LEU A 80 1.49 3.91 -5.22
N LEU A 81 2.04 2.81 -5.71
CA LEU A 81 3.30 2.25 -5.24
C LEU A 81 4.39 2.45 -6.30
N TYR A 82 5.43 3.14 -5.89
CA TYR A 82 6.57 3.41 -6.78
C TYR A 82 7.80 2.61 -6.41
#